data_f5169aeb36220150832a2bf18f937ff0
#
_entry.id   f5169aeb36220150832a2bf18f937ff0
#
_cell.length_a   1.000
_cell.length_b   1.000
_cell.length_c   1.000
_cell.angle_alpha   90.00
_cell.angle_beta   90.00
_cell.angle_gamma   90.00
#
_symmetry.space_group_name_H-M   'P 1'
#
loop_
_entity.id
_entity.type
_entity.pdbx_description
1 polymer ?
#
loop_
_entity_poly.entity_id
_entity_poly.type
_entity_poly.pdbx_seq_one_letter_code
_entity_poly.pdbx_strand_id
1 'polypeptide(L)'
;VGASALEDLSNKIMEYQTLNVDSVTGATLSSMSLQQGVKDCAEQANAAKTLAKAPGPDDSVESSYNADVCVVGGGGAGLTAAISAVQAGANVVVVEKCGITGGSTNVSEGALNAVDPERQQKQGIEDSVEQFYEVTYEGGHEQGTPELIHYLTDNALDSVHWLESLGVKFKDETGSATGSLGERS
;
A
#
# COMPACT_ATOMS: atom_id res chain seq x y z
N VAL A 1 6.49 -16.04 12.14
CA VAL A 1 6.02 -15.54 10.83
C VAL A 1 7.22 -15.27 9.91
N GLY A 2 8.20 -14.43 10.31
CA GLY A 2 9.33 -14.09 9.45
C GLY A 2 10.24 -15.28 9.05
N ALA A 3 10.55 -16.19 9.97
CA ALA A 3 11.45 -17.31 9.69
C ALA A 3 10.86 -18.32 8.69
N SER A 4 9.60 -18.71 8.86
CA SER A 4 8.91 -19.60 7.93
C SER A 4 8.71 -18.97 6.55
N ALA A 5 8.49 -17.66 6.50
CA ALA A 5 8.39 -16.91 5.26
C ALA A 5 9.72 -16.88 4.48
N LEU A 6 10.85 -16.73 5.18
CA LEU A 6 12.17 -16.75 4.55
C LEU A 6 12.48 -18.13 3.96
N GLU A 7 12.10 -19.21 4.65
CA GLU A 7 12.28 -20.57 4.16
C GLU A 7 11.43 -20.85 2.90
N ASP A 8 10.15 -20.52 2.93
CA ASP A 8 9.23 -20.71 1.81
C ASP A 8 9.68 -19.91 0.58
N LEU A 9 10.04 -18.63 0.77
CA LEU A 9 10.51 -17.79 -0.31
C LEU A 9 11.86 -18.23 -0.89
N SER A 10 12.79 -18.66 -0.03
CA SER A 10 14.08 -19.20 -0.48
C SER A 10 13.88 -20.44 -1.33
N ASN A 11 12.98 -21.33 -0.93
CA ASN A 11 12.66 -22.54 -1.69
C ASN A 11 12.07 -22.20 -3.06
N LYS A 12 11.15 -21.24 -3.14
CA LYS A 12 10.58 -20.77 -4.41
C LYS A 12 11.63 -20.14 -5.32
N ILE A 13 12.51 -19.28 -4.79
CA ILE A 13 13.60 -18.68 -5.58
C ILE A 13 14.53 -19.77 -6.13
N MET A 14 14.85 -20.78 -5.34
CA MET A 14 15.71 -21.89 -5.77
C MET A 14 15.00 -22.80 -6.78
N GLU A 15 13.73 -23.09 -6.59
CA GLU A 15 12.95 -23.95 -7.48
C GLU A 15 12.74 -23.30 -8.85
N TYR A 16 12.31 -22.05 -8.87
CA TYR A 16 12.01 -21.34 -10.11
C TYR A 16 13.20 -20.60 -10.72
N GLN A 17 14.33 -20.56 -10.01
CA GLN A 17 15.55 -19.83 -10.47
C GLN A 17 15.27 -18.38 -10.88
N THR A 18 14.40 -17.70 -10.11
CA THR A 18 13.99 -16.32 -10.38
C THR A 18 13.72 -15.55 -9.09
N LEU A 19 13.84 -14.23 -9.16
CA LEU A 19 13.40 -13.30 -8.11
C LEU A 19 11.94 -12.85 -8.29
N ASN A 20 11.31 -13.18 -9.42
CA ASN A 20 9.92 -12.87 -9.69
C ASN A 20 9.01 -13.91 -9.02
N VAL A 21 9.02 -13.93 -7.69
CA VAL A 21 8.19 -14.77 -6.85
C VAL A 21 7.39 -13.90 -5.89
N ASP A 22 6.17 -14.32 -5.59
CA ASP A 22 5.29 -13.58 -4.70
C ASP A 22 5.83 -13.53 -3.27
N SER A 23 5.67 -12.38 -2.65
CA SER A 23 5.96 -12.21 -1.22
C SER A 23 5.02 -13.05 -0.36
N VAL A 24 5.53 -13.53 0.76
CA VAL A 24 4.72 -14.32 1.71
C VAL A 24 3.77 -13.38 2.46
N THR A 25 2.49 -13.71 2.45
CA THR A 25 1.44 -12.94 3.14
C THR A 25 1.76 -12.79 4.63
N GLY A 26 1.70 -11.56 5.13
CA GLY A 26 2.04 -11.23 6.51
C GLY A 26 3.55 -11.13 6.81
N ALA A 27 4.41 -11.29 5.80
CA ALA A 27 5.87 -11.18 5.93
C ALA A 27 6.50 -10.37 4.79
N THR A 28 5.81 -9.37 4.29
CA THR A 28 6.19 -8.59 3.10
C THR A 28 7.59 -7.97 3.22
N LEU A 29 7.91 -7.33 4.34
CA LEU A 29 9.22 -6.71 4.55
C LEU A 29 10.34 -7.74 4.54
N SER A 30 10.15 -8.88 5.20
CA SER A 30 11.13 -9.98 5.20
C SER A 30 11.31 -10.56 3.80
N SER A 31 10.23 -10.69 3.04
CA SER A 31 10.26 -11.16 1.65
C SER A 31 11.04 -10.21 0.75
N MET A 32 10.74 -8.91 0.82
CA MET A 32 11.44 -7.88 0.04
C MET A 32 12.93 -7.80 0.40
N SER A 33 13.27 -7.90 1.68
CA SER A 33 14.67 -7.88 2.13
C SER A 33 15.45 -9.08 1.61
N LEU A 34 14.84 -10.28 1.62
CA LEU A 34 15.46 -11.47 1.06
C LEU A 34 15.65 -11.35 -0.46
N GLN A 35 14.61 -10.94 -1.18
CA GLN A 35 14.69 -10.76 -2.64
C GLN A 35 15.77 -9.73 -3.01
N GLN A 36 15.87 -8.60 -2.28
CA GLN A 36 16.91 -7.61 -2.50
C GLN A 36 18.30 -8.19 -2.21
N GLY A 37 18.48 -8.90 -1.10
CA GLY A 37 19.76 -9.54 -0.77
C GLY A 37 20.21 -10.55 -1.81
N VAL A 38 19.30 -11.39 -2.31
CA VAL A 38 19.60 -12.36 -3.39
C VAL A 38 19.93 -11.61 -4.69
N LYS A 39 19.23 -10.53 -5.00
CA LYS A 39 19.53 -9.69 -6.17
C LYS A 39 20.94 -9.11 -6.10
N ASP A 40 21.31 -8.52 -4.97
CA ASP A 40 22.63 -7.94 -4.76
C ASP A 40 23.75 -8.99 -4.89
N CYS A 41 23.53 -10.19 -4.36
CA CYS A 41 24.45 -11.33 -4.53
C CYS A 41 24.54 -11.76 -6.00
N ALA A 42 23.43 -11.82 -6.71
CA ALA A 42 23.39 -12.19 -8.11
C ALA A 42 24.09 -11.17 -9.01
N GLU A 43 23.97 -9.88 -8.71
CA GLU A 43 24.69 -8.81 -9.40
C GLU A 43 26.21 -8.96 -9.21
N GLN A 44 26.67 -9.21 -7.99
CA GLN A 44 28.09 -9.46 -7.70
C GLN A 44 28.62 -10.71 -8.41
N ALA A 45 27.80 -11.73 -8.56
CA ALA A 45 28.13 -12.96 -9.27
C ALA A 45 27.96 -12.88 -10.81
N ASN A 46 27.57 -11.72 -11.36
CA ASN A 46 27.18 -11.54 -12.77
C ASN A 46 26.03 -12.48 -13.23
N ALA A 47 25.18 -12.93 -12.29
CA ALA A 47 24.06 -13.83 -12.52
C ALA A 47 22.69 -13.13 -12.55
N ALA A 48 22.64 -11.80 -12.40
CA ALA A 48 21.39 -11.03 -12.29
C ALA A 48 20.45 -11.25 -13.47
N LYS A 49 20.98 -11.37 -14.69
CA LYS A 49 20.18 -11.63 -15.90
C LYS A 49 19.51 -13.00 -15.89
N THR A 50 20.10 -13.97 -15.24
CA THR A 50 19.56 -15.33 -15.12
C THR A 50 18.39 -15.35 -14.15
N LEU A 51 18.51 -14.65 -13.02
CA LEU A 51 17.45 -14.56 -12.00
C LEU A 51 16.35 -13.56 -12.33
N ALA A 52 16.54 -12.70 -13.31
CA ALA A 52 15.51 -11.77 -13.80
C ALA A 52 14.48 -12.46 -14.73
N LYS A 53 14.68 -13.72 -15.07
CA LYS A 53 13.73 -14.46 -15.89
C LYS A 53 12.46 -14.71 -15.07
N ALA A 54 11.31 -14.41 -15.68
CA ALA A 54 10.02 -14.74 -15.08
C ALA A 54 9.94 -16.25 -14.78
N PRO A 55 9.27 -16.66 -13.69
CA PRO A 55 9.04 -18.09 -13.44
C PRO A 55 8.31 -18.64 -14.67
N GLY A 56 8.87 -19.69 -15.26
CA GLY A 56 8.08 -20.50 -16.17
C GLY A 56 7.23 -21.43 -15.29
N PRO A 57 6.23 -22.07 -15.74
CA PRO A 57 5.64 -22.08 -17.05
C PRO A 57 4.15 -21.81 -17.01
N ASP A 58 3.76 -20.61 -16.73
CA ASP A 58 2.44 -20.26 -17.20
C ASP A 58 2.61 -19.27 -18.37
N ASP A 59 3.14 -19.81 -19.48
CA ASP A 59 3.10 -19.16 -20.78
C ASP A 59 1.65 -18.97 -21.28
N SER A 60 0.66 -19.33 -20.44
CA SER A 60 -0.77 -19.11 -20.65
C SER A 60 -1.26 -17.75 -20.13
N VAL A 61 -0.38 -16.82 -19.79
CA VAL A 61 -0.79 -15.44 -19.48
C VAL A 61 -1.41 -14.88 -20.76
N GLU A 62 -2.71 -14.59 -20.72
CA GLU A 62 -3.37 -13.89 -21.80
C GLU A 62 -2.59 -12.62 -22.15
N SER A 63 -2.22 -12.46 -23.41
CA SER A 63 -1.46 -11.30 -23.90
C SER A 63 -2.33 -10.05 -24.06
N SER A 64 -3.64 -10.19 -23.91
CA SER A 64 -4.61 -9.10 -24.02
C SER A 64 -5.80 -9.31 -23.09
N TYR A 65 -6.23 -8.23 -22.46
CA TYR A 65 -7.40 -8.18 -21.58
C TYR A 65 -8.38 -7.13 -22.08
N ASN A 66 -9.68 -7.42 -21.98
CA ASN A 66 -10.74 -6.45 -22.20
C ASN A 66 -11.28 -5.98 -20.84
N ALA A 67 -11.19 -4.70 -20.57
CA ALA A 67 -11.69 -4.10 -19.34
C ALA A 67 -12.28 -2.70 -19.64
N ASP A 68 -13.23 -2.28 -18.83
CA ASP A 68 -13.78 -0.92 -18.87
C ASP A 68 -12.77 0.09 -18.30
N VAL A 69 -12.00 -0.34 -17.30
CA VAL A 69 -10.99 0.47 -16.63
C VAL A 69 -9.68 -0.32 -16.49
N CYS A 70 -8.60 0.28 -16.95
CA CYS A 70 -7.24 -0.21 -16.70
C CYS A 70 -6.55 0.70 -15.69
N VAL A 71 -6.21 0.16 -14.52
CA VAL A 71 -5.46 0.86 -13.48
C VAL A 71 -3.99 0.49 -13.59
N VAL A 72 -3.13 1.47 -13.80
CA VAL A 72 -1.68 1.28 -13.91
C VAL A 72 -1.02 1.60 -12.56
N GLY A 73 -0.56 0.57 -11.88
CA GLY A 73 0.04 0.61 -10.56
C GLY A 73 -0.89 0.09 -9.47
N GLY A 74 -0.46 -0.96 -8.77
CA GLY A 74 -1.18 -1.61 -7.68
C GLY A 74 -0.83 -1.09 -6.29
N GLY A 75 -0.43 0.18 -6.15
CA GLY A 75 -0.24 0.85 -4.85
C GLY A 75 -1.58 1.25 -4.22
N GLY A 76 -1.54 1.89 -3.04
CA GLY A 76 -2.75 2.29 -2.30
C GLY A 76 -3.75 3.07 -3.15
N ALA A 77 -3.32 4.09 -3.89
CA ALA A 77 -4.18 4.88 -4.76
C ALA A 77 -4.78 4.04 -5.91
N GLY A 78 -3.95 3.20 -6.56
CA GLY A 78 -4.42 2.36 -7.66
C GLY A 78 -5.43 1.30 -7.20
N LEU A 79 -5.18 0.65 -6.07
CA LEU A 79 -6.12 -0.33 -5.50
C LEU A 79 -7.43 0.34 -5.07
N THR A 80 -7.39 1.54 -4.48
CA THR A 80 -8.58 2.32 -4.13
C THR A 80 -9.40 2.66 -5.39
N ALA A 81 -8.74 3.14 -6.44
CA ALA A 81 -9.40 3.44 -7.71
C ALA A 81 -10.03 2.18 -8.34
N ALA A 82 -9.31 1.05 -8.31
CA ALA A 82 -9.81 -0.21 -8.84
C ALA A 82 -11.05 -0.70 -8.08
N ILE A 83 -11.01 -0.69 -6.74
CA ILE A 83 -12.14 -1.10 -5.90
C ILE A 83 -13.34 -0.20 -6.15
N SER A 84 -13.14 1.14 -6.18
CA SER A 84 -14.22 2.09 -6.45
C SER A 84 -14.85 1.86 -7.84
N ALA A 85 -14.05 1.58 -8.85
CA ALA A 85 -14.55 1.28 -10.19
C ALA A 85 -15.35 -0.04 -10.23
N VAL A 86 -14.88 -1.08 -9.53
CA VAL A 86 -15.62 -2.35 -9.39
C VAL A 86 -16.94 -2.14 -8.64
N GLN A 87 -16.95 -1.34 -7.57
CA GLN A 87 -18.16 -1.00 -6.83
C GLN A 87 -19.17 -0.23 -7.70
N ALA A 88 -18.68 0.53 -8.67
CA ALA A 88 -19.51 1.19 -9.69
C ALA A 88 -19.98 0.26 -10.84
N GLY A 89 -19.60 -1.02 -10.79
CA GLY A 89 -20.01 -2.05 -11.77
C GLY A 89 -19.09 -2.20 -12.99
N ALA A 90 -17.92 -1.56 -13.00
CA ALA A 90 -16.95 -1.69 -14.08
C ALA A 90 -16.18 -3.02 -14.02
N ASN A 91 -15.82 -3.56 -15.18
CA ASN A 91 -14.80 -4.61 -15.29
C ASN A 91 -13.42 -3.96 -15.27
N VAL A 92 -12.59 -4.32 -14.29
CA VAL A 92 -11.32 -3.63 -14.01
C VAL A 92 -10.14 -4.58 -14.14
N VAL A 93 -9.08 -4.10 -14.77
CA VAL A 93 -7.77 -4.74 -14.73
C VAL A 93 -6.77 -3.82 -14.03
N VAL A 94 -5.95 -4.38 -13.14
CA VAL A 94 -4.84 -3.67 -12.49
C VAL A 94 -3.53 -4.21 -13.04
N VAL A 95 -2.68 -3.33 -13.54
CA VAL A 95 -1.35 -3.67 -14.05
C VAL A 95 -0.31 -3.17 -13.05
N GLU A 96 0.44 -4.10 -12.44
CA GLU A 96 1.50 -3.80 -11.49
C GLU A 96 2.84 -4.33 -12.02
N LYS A 97 3.89 -3.50 -11.95
CA LYS A 97 5.23 -3.88 -12.44
C LYS A 97 6.00 -4.78 -11.47
N CYS A 98 5.65 -4.72 -10.19
CA CYS A 98 6.29 -5.52 -9.14
C CYS A 98 5.53 -6.85 -8.96
N GLY A 99 6.19 -7.86 -8.43
CA GLY A 99 5.58 -9.15 -8.11
C GLY A 99 4.54 -9.11 -6.98
N ILE A 100 4.31 -7.95 -6.37
CA ILE A 100 3.32 -7.73 -5.30
C ILE A 100 2.60 -6.40 -5.50
N THR A 101 1.35 -6.34 -5.08
CA THR A 101 0.58 -5.09 -4.97
C THR A 101 0.86 -4.40 -3.64
N GLY A 102 0.41 -3.14 -3.51
CA GLY A 102 0.50 -2.33 -2.30
C GLY A 102 1.51 -1.18 -2.39
N GLY A 103 2.60 -1.34 -3.14
CA GLY A 103 3.63 -0.31 -3.30
C GLY A 103 4.16 0.20 -1.96
N SER A 104 4.37 1.50 -1.82
CA SER A 104 4.84 2.14 -0.58
C SER A 104 3.84 2.02 0.58
N THR A 105 2.55 1.81 0.29
CA THR A 105 1.52 1.61 1.33
C THR A 105 1.79 0.36 2.17
N ASN A 106 2.35 -0.70 1.57
CA ASN A 106 2.70 -1.92 2.30
C ASN A 106 3.82 -1.75 3.33
N VAL A 107 4.61 -0.71 3.21
CA VAL A 107 5.75 -0.43 4.09
C VAL A 107 5.52 0.80 4.97
N SER A 108 4.32 1.35 4.95
CA SER A 108 3.89 2.43 5.84
C SER A 108 3.58 1.89 7.24
N GLU A 109 3.51 2.78 8.21
CA GLU A 109 3.12 2.42 9.59
C GLU A 109 1.64 1.97 9.69
N GLY A 110 0.84 2.20 8.66
CA GLY A 110 -0.57 1.85 8.62
C GLY A 110 -1.48 2.84 9.34
N ALA A 111 -0.95 3.97 9.77
CA ALA A 111 -1.74 5.06 10.33
C ALA A 111 -2.46 5.84 9.23
N LEU A 112 -3.69 6.24 9.50
CA LEU A 112 -4.51 7.08 8.63
C LEU A 112 -5.03 8.27 9.43
N ASN A 113 -4.64 9.48 9.06
CA ASN A 113 -5.07 10.69 9.75
C ASN A 113 -6.47 11.09 9.30
N ALA A 114 -7.39 11.23 10.26
CA ALA A 114 -8.73 11.77 10.04
C ALA A 114 -9.23 12.47 11.31
N VAL A 115 -10.02 13.51 11.15
CA VAL A 115 -10.78 14.08 12.26
C VAL A 115 -11.98 13.18 12.49
N ASP A 116 -11.95 12.41 13.59
CA ASP A 116 -13.00 11.47 13.99
C ASP A 116 -13.60 11.89 15.33
N PRO A 117 -14.70 12.66 15.32
CA PRO A 117 -15.29 13.14 16.56
C PRO A 117 -15.75 12.01 17.48
N GLU A 118 -16.17 10.85 16.94
CA GLU A 118 -16.62 9.74 17.74
C GLU A 118 -15.49 9.13 18.58
N ARG A 119 -14.33 8.95 17.99
CA ARG A 119 -13.15 8.42 18.68
C ARG A 119 -12.48 9.48 19.54
N GLN A 120 -12.28 10.67 19.01
CA GLN A 120 -11.55 11.77 19.66
C GLN A 120 -12.27 12.30 20.91
N GLN A 121 -13.60 12.48 20.89
CA GLN A 121 -14.35 12.96 22.06
C GLN A 121 -14.28 11.99 23.24
N LYS A 122 -14.26 10.69 23.01
CA LYS A 122 -14.06 9.68 24.06
C LYS A 122 -12.75 9.86 24.83
N GLN A 123 -11.76 10.43 24.16
CA GLN A 123 -10.42 10.69 24.69
C GLN A 123 -10.23 12.13 25.18
N GLY A 124 -11.24 12.99 25.05
CA GLY A 124 -11.16 14.41 25.41
C GLY A 124 -10.34 15.24 24.43
N ILE A 125 -10.15 14.75 23.20
CA ILE A 125 -9.43 15.44 22.14
C ILE A 125 -10.41 16.36 21.41
N GLU A 126 -10.05 17.66 21.35
CA GLU A 126 -10.75 18.66 20.54
C GLU A 126 -9.99 18.86 19.23
N ASP A 127 -10.63 18.65 18.12
CA ASP A 127 -10.06 18.76 16.79
C ASP A 127 -11.10 19.22 15.77
N SER A 128 -10.63 19.71 14.61
CA SER A 128 -11.50 20.11 13.52
C SER A 128 -10.81 19.90 12.17
N VAL A 129 -11.62 19.77 11.13
CA VAL A 129 -11.13 19.63 9.74
C VAL A 129 -10.31 20.86 9.35
N GLU A 130 -10.71 22.06 9.79
CA GLU A 130 -9.97 23.30 9.54
C GLU A 130 -8.58 23.26 10.20
N GLN A 131 -8.50 22.84 11.46
CA GLN A 131 -7.22 22.67 12.14
C GLN A 131 -6.36 21.59 11.47
N PHE A 132 -6.98 20.52 10.96
CA PHE A 132 -6.27 19.49 10.20
C PHE A 132 -5.68 20.06 8.91
N TYR A 133 -6.45 20.90 8.19
CA TYR A 133 -5.95 21.61 7.02
C TYR A 133 -4.77 22.51 7.37
N GLU A 134 -4.93 23.40 8.36
CA GLU A 134 -3.91 24.38 8.76
C GLU A 134 -2.59 23.69 9.10
N VAL A 135 -2.60 22.70 10.00
CA VAL A 135 -1.37 22.00 10.41
C VAL A 135 -0.76 21.19 9.26
N THR A 136 -1.55 20.70 8.32
CA THR A 136 -1.05 19.97 7.15
C THR A 136 -0.38 20.94 6.17
N TYR A 137 -1.00 22.08 5.92
CA TYR A 137 -0.47 23.10 5.00
C TYR A 137 0.81 23.74 5.55
N GLU A 138 0.78 24.19 6.81
CA GLU A 138 1.94 24.77 7.49
C GLU A 138 3.08 23.74 7.65
N GLY A 139 2.76 22.50 8.05
CA GLY A 139 3.73 21.41 8.17
C GLY A 139 4.40 21.05 6.84
N GLY A 140 3.71 21.26 5.74
CA GLY A 140 4.22 21.17 4.37
C GLY A 140 4.95 22.44 3.90
N HIS A 141 5.25 23.39 4.81
CA HIS A 141 5.88 24.68 4.50
C HIS A 141 5.11 25.48 3.42
N GLU A 142 3.80 25.37 3.41
CA GLU A 142 2.88 26.04 2.46
C GLU A 142 3.17 25.69 0.98
N GLN A 143 3.86 24.59 0.72
CA GLN A 143 4.22 24.18 -0.64
C GLN A 143 3.19 23.23 -1.28
N GLY A 144 2.22 22.74 -0.50
CA GLY A 144 1.13 21.92 -1.01
C GLY A 144 0.12 22.76 -1.80
N THR A 145 -0.60 22.10 -2.71
CA THR A 145 -1.73 22.72 -3.40
C THR A 145 -2.93 22.80 -2.44
N PRO A 146 -3.39 24.02 -2.05
CA PRO A 146 -4.43 24.17 -1.03
C PRO A 146 -5.70 23.37 -1.31
N GLU A 147 -6.17 23.36 -2.56
CA GLU A 147 -7.38 22.65 -2.96
C GLU A 147 -7.26 21.13 -2.77
N LEU A 148 -6.08 20.57 -2.99
CA LEU A 148 -5.83 19.12 -2.78
C LEU A 148 -5.74 18.80 -1.30
N ILE A 149 -5.18 19.69 -0.47
CA ILE A 149 -5.13 19.51 0.97
C ILE A 149 -6.52 19.59 1.56
N HIS A 150 -7.33 20.57 1.16
CA HIS A 150 -8.75 20.65 1.55
C HIS A 150 -9.49 19.37 1.17
N TYR A 151 -9.33 18.90 -0.07
CA TYR A 151 -9.98 17.67 -0.52
C TYR A 151 -9.59 16.47 0.36
N LEU A 152 -8.31 16.37 0.74
CA LEU A 152 -7.82 15.31 1.62
C LEU A 152 -8.44 15.43 3.01
N THR A 153 -8.37 16.60 3.64
CA THR A 153 -8.82 16.78 5.03
C THR A 153 -10.32 16.67 5.18
N ASP A 154 -11.08 17.17 4.19
CA ASP A 154 -12.54 17.11 4.18
C ASP A 154 -13.08 15.69 3.99
N ASN A 155 -12.34 14.82 3.28
CA ASN A 155 -12.80 13.46 2.94
C ASN A 155 -12.04 12.35 3.68
N ALA A 156 -11.17 12.69 4.62
CA ALA A 156 -10.35 11.70 5.33
C ALA A 156 -11.21 10.73 6.16
N LEU A 157 -12.21 11.23 6.89
CA LEU A 157 -13.10 10.40 7.71
C LEU A 157 -13.96 9.48 6.84
N ASP A 158 -14.48 9.96 5.72
CA ASP A 158 -15.24 9.15 4.77
C ASP A 158 -14.38 8.01 4.23
N SER A 159 -13.08 8.25 4.02
CA SER A 159 -12.12 7.23 3.60
C SER A 159 -11.90 6.16 4.69
N VAL A 160 -11.87 6.54 5.97
CA VAL A 160 -11.83 5.60 7.11
C VAL A 160 -13.07 4.72 7.10
N HIS A 161 -14.27 5.29 7.06
CA HIS A 161 -15.54 4.56 7.03
C HIS A 161 -15.66 3.65 5.81
N TRP A 162 -15.18 4.10 4.65
CA TRP A 162 -15.14 3.26 3.45
C TRP A 162 -14.24 2.04 3.64
N LEU A 163 -13.04 2.20 4.20
CA LEU A 163 -12.14 1.08 4.51
C LEU A 163 -12.76 0.13 5.55
N GLU A 164 -13.44 0.65 6.57
CA GLU A 164 -14.16 -0.17 7.55
C GLU A 164 -15.27 -0.99 6.87
N SER A 165 -15.98 -0.41 5.92
CA SER A 165 -17.00 -1.12 5.12
C SER A 165 -16.42 -2.28 4.30
N LEU A 166 -15.12 -2.21 3.98
CA LEU A 166 -14.38 -3.27 3.30
C LEU A 166 -13.77 -4.30 4.26
N GLY A 167 -13.96 -4.12 5.58
CA GLY A 167 -13.52 -5.05 6.61
C GLY A 167 -12.20 -4.70 7.28
N VAL A 168 -11.62 -3.54 7.01
CA VAL A 168 -10.50 -3.01 7.77
C VAL A 168 -10.96 -2.68 9.18
N LYS A 169 -10.17 -3.05 10.18
CA LYS A 169 -10.45 -2.76 11.59
C LYS A 169 -9.43 -1.76 12.10
N PHE A 170 -9.89 -0.57 12.37
CA PHE A 170 -9.11 0.44 13.08
C PHE A 170 -9.27 0.26 14.60
N LYS A 171 -8.37 0.86 15.37
CA LYS A 171 -8.50 0.95 16.82
C LYS A 171 -9.63 1.91 17.20
N ASP A 172 -10.20 1.73 18.39
CA ASP A 172 -11.24 2.62 18.92
C ASP A 172 -10.67 3.93 19.52
N GLU A 173 -9.36 4.09 19.50
CA GLU A 173 -8.63 5.25 19.98
C GLU A 173 -7.80 5.87 18.86
N THR A 174 -7.66 7.17 18.89
CA THR A 174 -6.74 7.93 18.03
C THR A 174 -5.46 8.24 18.79
N GLY A 175 -4.37 8.38 18.04
CA GLY A 175 -3.06 8.75 18.54
C GLY A 175 -2.34 9.69 17.61
N SER A 176 -1.04 9.81 17.77
CA SER A 176 -0.18 10.57 16.88
C SER A 176 0.73 9.62 16.11
N ALA A 177 0.66 9.63 14.79
CA ALA A 177 1.68 8.99 13.97
C ALA A 177 3.00 9.77 14.05
N THR A 178 4.11 9.11 13.76
CA THR A 178 5.44 9.75 13.76
C THR A 178 5.44 10.96 12.82
N GLY A 179 5.72 12.13 13.38
CA GLY A 179 5.71 13.40 12.63
C GLY A 179 4.33 14.06 12.48
N SER A 180 3.28 13.47 13.04
CA SER A 180 1.95 14.09 13.07
C SER A 180 1.91 15.26 14.05
N LEU A 181 1.22 16.33 13.67
CA LEU A 181 0.99 17.51 14.52
C LEU A 181 -0.34 17.44 15.29
N GLY A 182 -1.02 16.28 15.29
CA GLY A 182 -2.29 16.08 15.98
C GLY A 182 -2.57 14.61 16.29
N GLU A 183 -3.48 14.38 17.22
CA GLU A 183 -3.90 13.03 17.65
C GLU A 183 -5.07 12.55 16.76
N ARG A 184 -4.77 12.20 15.49
CA ARG A 184 -5.73 11.86 14.43
C ARG A 184 -5.53 10.47 13.81
N SER A 185 -4.54 9.70 14.28
CA SER A 185 -4.11 8.43 13.65
C SER A 185 -4.57 7.21 14.41
#